data_70e06bb6b5da263caeab00159128195d
#
_entry.id   70e06bb6b5da263caeab00159128195d
#
_cell.length_a   1.000
_cell.length_b   1.000
_cell.length_c   1.000
_cell.angle_alpha   90.00
_cell.angle_beta   90.00
_cell.angle_gamma   90.00
#
_symmetry.space_group_name_H-M   'P 1'
#
loop_
_entity.id
_entity.type
_entity.pdbx_description
1 polymer ?
#
loop_
_entity_poly.entity_id
_entity_poly.type
_entity_poly.pdbx_seq_one_letter_code
_entity_poly.pdbx_strand_id
1 'polypeptide(L)'
;MIRLEKAGREDLAALVQLQEMVRARLLPEGQPLPETAGDSLEDFFAHGVVLRALMEDDTMVGAVGGREVDGRQHLAQLLVHPQWQGQYVETMLLLQMESLLPEARRELLFPARDAADLRPLLWLGDTVSEETPLPHGLALYRLEKSSI
;
A
#
# COMPACT_ATOMS: atom_id res chain seq x y z
N MET A 1 10.03 -11.28 14.30
CA MET A 1 9.70 -11.80 12.97
C MET A 1 8.33 -11.28 12.53
N ILE A 2 8.20 -10.92 11.27
CA ILE A 2 6.94 -10.41 10.72
C ILE A 2 6.17 -11.57 10.12
N ARG A 3 4.87 -11.66 10.41
CA ARG A 3 3.98 -12.59 9.72
C ARG A 3 2.90 -11.82 8.96
N LEU A 4 2.45 -12.40 7.86
CA LEU A 4 1.42 -11.79 7.00
C LEU A 4 0.13 -12.58 7.14
N GLU A 5 -0.99 -11.87 7.29
CA GLU A 5 -2.31 -12.46 7.43
C GLU A 5 -3.33 -11.63 6.66
N LYS A 6 -4.40 -12.26 6.22
CA LYS A 6 -5.54 -11.53 5.68
C LYS A 6 -6.21 -10.76 6.81
N ALA A 7 -6.60 -9.52 6.53
CA ALA A 7 -7.36 -8.71 7.46
C ALA A 7 -8.85 -8.84 7.18
N GLY A 8 -9.66 -8.76 8.23
CA GLY A 8 -11.10 -8.65 8.13
C GLY A 8 -11.56 -7.26 8.57
N ARG A 9 -12.86 -7.01 8.46
CA ARG A 9 -13.44 -5.72 8.86
C ARG A 9 -13.28 -5.43 10.34
N GLU A 10 -13.10 -6.45 11.15
CA GLU A 10 -12.80 -6.32 12.58
C GLU A 10 -11.45 -5.65 12.83
N ASP A 11 -10.57 -5.62 11.82
CA ASP A 11 -9.26 -4.98 11.90
C ASP A 11 -9.28 -3.52 11.46
N LEU A 12 -10.44 -2.99 11.06
CA LEU A 12 -10.54 -1.66 10.47
C LEU A 12 -10.00 -0.56 11.39
N ALA A 13 -10.27 -0.63 12.69
CA ALA A 13 -9.80 0.38 13.64
C ALA A 13 -8.26 0.45 13.65
N ALA A 14 -7.58 -0.70 13.66
CA ALA A 14 -6.12 -0.75 13.62
C ALA A 14 -5.57 -0.26 12.27
N LEU A 15 -6.25 -0.59 11.17
CA LEU A 15 -5.89 -0.11 9.84
C LEU A 15 -6.02 1.40 9.73
N VAL A 16 -7.08 1.98 10.29
CA VAL A 16 -7.27 3.44 10.30
C VAL A 16 -6.19 4.13 11.12
N GLN A 17 -5.77 3.54 12.25
CA GLN A 17 -4.65 4.08 13.00
C GLN A 17 -3.36 4.07 12.19
N LEU A 18 -3.13 3.01 11.43
CA LEU A 18 -1.95 2.92 10.55
C LEU A 18 -2.02 3.95 9.43
N GLN A 19 -3.20 4.17 8.84
CA GLN A 19 -3.41 5.24 7.87
C GLN A 19 -3.05 6.60 8.46
N GLU A 20 -3.47 6.86 9.70
CA GLU A 20 -3.18 8.13 10.36
C GLU A 20 -1.68 8.32 10.62
N MET A 21 -0.97 7.28 11.00
CA MET A 21 0.49 7.35 11.16
C MET A 21 1.19 7.69 9.85
N VAL A 22 0.75 7.09 8.75
CA VAL A 22 1.30 7.37 7.42
C VAL A 22 0.95 8.79 6.98
N ARG A 23 -0.31 9.19 7.17
CA ARG A 23 -0.76 10.55 6.85
C ARG A 23 0.07 11.60 7.60
N ALA A 24 0.27 11.40 8.90
CA ALA A 24 1.01 12.35 9.74
C ALA A 24 2.46 12.53 9.30
N ARG A 25 3.05 11.50 8.69
CA ARG A 25 4.40 11.59 8.16
C ARG A 25 4.45 12.33 6.82
N LEU A 26 3.40 12.24 6.01
CA LEU A 26 3.37 12.80 4.68
C LEU A 26 2.79 14.22 4.62
N LEU A 27 1.86 14.56 5.50
CA LEU A 27 1.05 15.75 5.39
C LEU A 27 0.98 16.53 6.70
N PRO A 28 0.73 17.85 6.62
CA PRO A 28 0.49 18.66 7.82
C PRO A 28 -0.75 18.18 8.58
N GLU A 29 -0.81 18.56 9.85
CA GLU A 29 -1.95 18.25 10.70
C GLU A 29 -3.26 18.74 10.08
N GLY A 30 -4.29 17.90 10.16
CA GLY A 30 -5.61 18.23 9.64
C GLY A 30 -5.81 18.01 8.14
N GLN A 31 -4.76 17.60 7.41
CA GLN A 31 -4.87 17.34 5.98
C GLN A 31 -5.05 15.84 5.72
N PRO A 32 -6.17 15.43 5.13
CA PRO A 32 -6.38 14.00 4.81
C PRO A 32 -5.54 13.55 3.62
N LEU A 33 -5.25 12.25 3.57
CA LEU A 33 -4.69 11.66 2.36
C LEU A 33 -5.69 11.82 1.21
N PRO A 34 -5.23 12.15 0.00
CA PRO A 34 -6.13 12.32 -1.14
C PRO A 34 -6.89 11.02 -1.47
N GLU A 35 -8.18 11.13 -1.72
CA GLU A 35 -9.01 9.99 -2.14
C GLU A 35 -8.57 9.44 -3.50
N THR A 36 -7.96 10.27 -4.32
CA THR A 36 -7.43 9.88 -5.63
C THR A 36 -6.29 8.87 -5.55
N ALA A 37 -5.85 8.52 -4.33
CA ALA A 37 -4.81 7.50 -4.13
C ALA A 37 -5.28 6.07 -4.43
N GLY A 38 -6.46 5.89 -5.00
CA GLY A 38 -6.99 4.58 -5.40
C GLY A 38 -8.17 4.15 -4.55
N ASP A 39 -8.43 2.85 -4.50
CA ASP A 39 -9.53 2.30 -3.75
C ASP A 39 -9.34 2.50 -2.23
N SER A 40 -10.44 2.65 -1.52
CA SER A 40 -10.45 2.70 -0.06
C SER A 40 -10.29 1.30 0.53
N LEU A 41 -10.02 1.23 1.83
CA LEU A 41 -10.00 -0.05 2.54
C LEU A 41 -11.35 -0.77 2.42
N GLU A 42 -12.46 -0.02 2.51
CA GLU A 42 -13.80 -0.60 2.34
C GLU A 42 -13.99 -1.24 0.97
N ASP A 43 -13.48 -0.61 -0.09
CA ASP A 43 -13.55 -1.17 -1.43
C ASP A 43 -12.82 -2.52 -1.50
N PHE A 44 -11.65 -2.61 -0.87
CA PHE A 44 -10.89 -3.86 -0.86
C PHE A 44 -11.54 -4.93 0.00
N PHE A 45 -12.18 -4.57 1.11
CA PHE A 45 -12.95 -5.54 1.88
C PHE A 45 -14.15 -6.07 1.09
N ALA A 46 -14.79 -5.22 0.32
CA ALA A 46 -15.97 -5.59 -0.46
C ALA A 46 -15.62 -6.41 -1.71
N HIS A 47 -14.50 -6.10 -2.38
CA HIS A 47 -14.23 -6.62 -3.72
C HIS A 47 -12.84 -7.24 -3.88
N GLY A 48 -12.06 -7.34 -2.83
CA GLY A 48 -10.70 -7.84 -2.93
C GLY A 48 -10.18 -8.42 -1.63
N VAL A 49 -8.91 -8.16 -1.37
CA VAL A 49 -8.20 -8.70 -0.20
C VAL A 49 -7.43 -7.56 0.46
N VAL A 50 -7.42 -7.56 1.79
CA VAL A 50 -6.51 -6.71 2.57
C VAL A 50 -5.55 -7.64 3.30
N LEU A 51 -4.24 -7.41 3.16
CA LEU A 51 -3.21 -8.09 3.92
C LEU A 51 -2.68 -7.18 5.00
N ARG A 52 -2.31 -7.76 6.13
CA ARG A 52 -1.66 -7.05 7.21
C ARG A 52 -0.36 -7.74 7.58
N ALA A 53 0.61 -6.94 8.02
CA ALA A 53 1.88 -7.42 8.54
C ALA A 53 1.91 -7.23 10.05
N LEU A 54 2.19 -8.28 10.79
CA LEU A 54 2.13 -8.30 12.25
C LEU A 54 3.47 -8.73 12.84
N MET A 55 3.83 -8.08 13.94
CA MET A 55 4.94 -8.56 14.79
C MET A 55 4.48 -9.74 15.64
N GLU A 56 5.42 -10.35 16.35
CA GLU A 56 5.13 -11.50 17.23
C GLU A 56 4.09 -11.17 18.32
N ASP A 57 4.07 -9.92 18.77
CA ASP A 57 3.12 -9.43 19.78
C ASP A 57 1.79 -8.95 19.20
N ASP A 58 1.54 -9.25 17.91
CA ASP A 58 0.36 -8.85 17.14
C ASP A 58 0.25 -7.34 16.84
N THR A 59 1.32 -6.59 17.02
CA THR A 59 1.37 -5.19 16.58
C THR A 59 1.36 -5.13 15.07
N MET A 60 0.41 -4.38 14.48
CA MET A 60 0.33 -4.19 13.04
C MET A 60 1.35 -3.16 12.59
N VAL A 61 2.23 -3.56 11.67
CA VAL A 61 3.29 -2.68 11.14
C VAL A 61 3.13 -2.37 9.66
N GLY A 62 2.18 -3.00 9.00
CA GLY A 62 1.93 -2.73 7.60
C GLY A 62 0.63 -3.34 7.11
N ALA A 63 0.17 -2.86 5.95
CA ALA A 63 -1.01 -3.37 5.27
C ALA A 63 -0.96 -3.01 3.78
N VAL A 64 -1.71 -3.73 2.97
CA VAL A 64 -1.94 -3.41 1.57
C VAL A 64 -3.26 -3.99 1.13
N GLY A 65 -3.98 -3.26 0.27
CA GLY A 65 -5.19 -3.74 -0.39
C GLY A 65 -4.93 -4.13 -1.83
N GLY A 66 -5.64 -5.13 -2.32
CA GLY A 66 -5.55 -5.56 -3.70
C GLY A 66 -6.82 -6.20 -4.20
N ARG A 67 -7.09 -6.03 -5.49
CA ARG A 67 -8.19 -6.69 -6.18
C ARG A 67 -7.88 -6.83 -7.66
N GLU A 68 -8.63 -7.66 -8.35
CA GLU A 68 -8.55 -7.77 -9.80
C GLU A 68 -9.44 -6.74 -10.45
N VAL A 69 -8.91 -5.99 -11.41
CA VAL A 69 -9.64 -5.03 -12.23
C VAL A 69 -9.17 -5.16 -13.67
N ASP A 70 -10.09 -5.49 -14.58
CA ASP A 70 -9.81 -5.53 -16.02
C ASP A 70 -8.55 -6.33 -16.39
N GLY A 71 -8.38 -7.50 -15.78
CA GLY A 71 -7.25 -8.37 -16.06
C GLY A 71 -5.93 -7.94 -15.43
N ARG A 72 -5.97 -7.08 -14.42
CA ARG A 72 -4.80 -6.62 -13.67
C ARG A 72 -5.03 -6.77 -12.19
N GLN A 73 -3.94 -6.92 -11.45
CA GLN A 73 -3.97 -6.69 -10.02
C GLN A 73 -3.94 -5.18 -9.78
N HIS A 74 -4.93 -4.67 -9.09
CA HIS A 74 -4.97 -3.27 -8.69
C HIS A 74 -4.69 -3.19 -7.19
N LEU A 75 -3.58 -2.56 -6.82
CA LEU A 75 -3.14 -2.43 -5.44
C LEU A 75 -3.14 -0.97 -5.02
N ALA A 76 -3.54 -0.74 -3.78
CA ALA A 76 -3.48 0.58 -3.14
C ALA A 76 -3.45 0.39 -1.64
N GLN A 77 -3.45 1.47 -0.89
CA GLN A 77 -3.40 1.43 0.58
C GLN A 77 -2.20 0.62 1.08
N LEU A 78 -1.05 0.81 0.44
CA LEU A 78 0.20 0.25 0.94
C LEU A 78 0.66 1.14 2.10
N LEU A 79 0.44 0.65 3.29
CA LEU A 79 0.67 1.38 4.53
C LEU A 79 1.77 0.67 5.32
N VAL A 80 2.81 1.39 5.68
CA VAL A 80 3.88 0.84 6.51
C VAL A 80 4.15 1.79 7.65
N HIS A 81 4.15 1.27 8.86
CA HIS A 81 4.46 2.03 10.07
C HIS A 81 5.77 2.81 9.85
N PRO A 82 5.83 4.11 10.19
CA PRO A 82 6.99 4.93 9.90
C PRO A 82 8.33 4.36 10.39
N GLN A 83 8.35 3.67 11.51
CA GLN A 83 9.56 3.04 12.02
C GLN A 83 10.00 1.80 11.24
N TRP A 84 9.12 1.26 10.38
CA TRP A 84 9.36 0.07 9.61
C TRP A 84 9.53 0.33 8.11
N GLN A 85 9.42 1.59 7.69
CA GLN A 85 9.60 1.94 6.28
C GLN A 85 11.04 1.67 5.84
N GLY A 86 11.18 1.09 4.64
CA GLY A 86 12.48 0.72 4.12
C GLY A 86 13.08 -0.55 4.73
N GLN A 87 12.33 -1.30 5.53
CA GLN A 87 12.80 -2.52 6.18
C GLN A 87 12.11 -3.77 5.64
N TYR A 88 11.85 -3.80 4.34
CA TYR A 88 11.30 -4.95 3.60
C TYR A 88 9.84 -5.30 3.88
N VAL A 89 9.12 -4.55 4.73
CA VAL A 89 7.69 -4.81 4.98
C VAL A 89 6.90 -4.58 3.69
N GLU A 90 7.21 -3.53 2.95
CA GLU A 90 6.60 -3.25 1.65
C GLU A 90 6.80 -4.43 0.70
N THR A 91 8.03 -4.92 0.60
CA THR A 91 8.37 -6.05 -0.26
C THR A 91 7.58 -7.29 0.09
N MET A 92 7.53 -7.63 1.38
CA MET A 92 6.80 -8.80 1.86
C MET A 92 5.32 -8.73 1.51
N LEU A 93 4.70 -7.58 1.76
CA LEU A 93 3.27 -7.37 1.48
C LEU A 93 2.97 -7.49 -0.02
N LEU A 94 3.77 -6.86 -0.85
CA LEU A 94 3.55 -6.87 -2.30
C LEU A 94 3.77 -8.26 -2.90
N LEU A 95 4.80 -8.98 -2.49
CA LEU A 95 5.05 -10.33 -2.98
C LEU A 95 3.93 -11.29 -2.57
N GLN A 96 3.45 -11.18 -1.34
CA GLN A 96 2.35 -12.02 -0.88
C GLN A 96 1.06 -11.70 -1.65
N MET A 97 0.77 -10.42 -1.89
CA MET A 97 -0.40 -10.02 -2.65
C MET A 97 -0.33 -10.56 -4.09
N GLU A 98 0.84 -10.50 -4.72
CA GLU A 98 1.04 -11.06 -6.05
C GLU A 98 0.66 -12.54 -6.11
N SER A 99 0.97 -13.30 -5.06
CA SER A 99 0.66 -14.73 -5.01
C SER A 99 -0.80 -15.04 -4.78
N LEU A 100 -1.56 -14.09 -4.24
CA LEU A 100 -2.99 -14.29 -3.94
C LEU A 100 -3.92 -13.91 -5.09
N LEU A 101 -3.45 -13.10 -6.02
CA LEU A 101 -4.24 -12.66 -7.16
C LEU A 101 -3.74 -13.35 -8.43
N PRO A 102 -4.64 -13.80 -9.31
CA PRO A 102 -4.24 -14.65 -10.44
C PRO A 102 -3.58 -13.92 -11.60
N GLU A 103 -3.67 -12.60 -11.63
CA GLU A 103 -3.22 -11.83 -12.79
C GLU A 103 -1.72 -11.58 -12.79
N ALA A 104 -1.11 -11.63 -13.98
CA ALA A 104 0.33 -11.46 -14.15
C ALA A 104 0.79 -10.00 -14.19
N ARG A 105 -0.15 -9.06 -14.31
CA ARG A 105 0.14 -7.63 -14.32
C ARG A 105 -0.43 -6.98 -13.09
N ARG A 106 0.30 -6.02 -12.56
CA ARG A 106 -0.22 -5.25 -11.44
C ARG A 106 0.01 -3.76 -11.64
N GLU A 107 -0.86 -2.96 -11.05
CA GLU A 107 -0.69 -1.54 -10.90
C GLU A 107 -0.78 -1.21 -9.40
N LEU A 108 0.04 -0.29 -8.95
CA LEU A 108 0.04 0.18 -7.56
C LEU A 108 -0.05 1.70 -7.58
N LEU A 109 -1.00 2.25 -6.85
CA LEU A 109 -1.09 3.69 -6.61
C LEU A 109 -0.49 3.99 -5.26
N PHE A 110 0.52 4.86 -5.25
CA PHE A 110 1.32 5.11 -4.05
C PHE A 110 1.63 6.59 -3.89
N PRO A 111 1.13 7.25 -2.83
CA PRO A 111 1.48 8.64 -2.55
C PRO A 111 2.85 8.70 -1.88
N ALA A 112 3.71 9.60 -2.34
CA ALA A 112 5.02 9.81 -1.74
C ALA A 112 5.44 11.26 -1.88
N ARG A 113 6.26 11.71 -0.96
CA ARG A 113 6.81 13.06 -0.99
C ARG A 113 8.05 13.13 -1.87
N ASP A 114 8.81 12.06 -1.90
CA ASP A 114 10.10 12.02 -2.57
C ASP A 114 10.20 10.73 -3.41
N ALA A 115 10.76 10.85 -4.60
CA ALA A 115 10.99 9.68 -5.46
C ALA A 115 11.90 8.63 -4.79
N ALA A 116 12.74 9.03 -3.84
CA ALA A 116 13.54 8.09 -3.07
C ALA A 116 12.70 7.10 -2.27
N ASP A 117 11.48 7.46 -1.90
CA ASP A 117 10.57 6.58 -1.16
C ASP A 117 10.05 5.42 -2.03
N LEU A 118 10.26 5.49 -3.34
CA LEU A 118 9.85 4.43 -4.26
C LEU A 118 10.89 3.31 -4.41
N ARG A 119 12.08 3.45 -3.83
CA ARG A 119 13.17 2.48 -4.00
C ARG A 119 12.78 1.03 -3.73
N PRO A 120 12.08 0.70 -2.64
CA PRO A 120 11.67 -0.68 -2.41
C PRO A 120 10.81 -1.24 -3.53
N LEU A 121 9.97 -0.40 -4.12
CA LEU A 121 9.06 -0.78 -5.19
C LEU A 121 9.80 -0.97 -6.51
N LEU A 122 10.71 -0.05 -6.83
CA LEU A 122 11.53 -0.14 -8.04
C LEU A 122 12.44 -1.37 -7.99
N TRP A 123 12.91 -1.71 -6.80
CA TRP A 123 13.72 -2.91 -6.59
C TRP A 123 12.93 -4.19 -6.93
N LEU A 124 11.60 -4.20 -6.74
CA LEU A 124 10.74 -5.33 -7.10
C LEU A 124 10.45 -5.44 -8.59
N GLY A 125 10.92 -4.49 -9.39
CA GLY A 125 10.70 -4.50 -10.83
C GLY A 125 9.56 -3.59 -11.29
N ASP A 126 8.99 -2.79 -10.39
CA ASP A 126 8.00 -1.80 -10.77
C ASP A 126 8.64 -0.66 -11.55
N THR A 127 7.87 -0.09 -12.48
CA THR A 127 8.26 1.13 -13.19
C THR A 127 7.20 2.20 -12.96
N VAL A 128 7.64 3.45 -12.85
CA VAL A 128 6.72 4.58 -12.72
C VAL A 128 6.13 4.87 -14.10
N SER A 129 4.81 4.73 -14.23
CA SER A 129 4.10 5.02 -15.47
C SER A 129 3.45 6.39 -15.46
N GLU A 130 3.19 6.95 -14.28
CA GLU A 130 2.54 8.25 -14.16
C GLU A 130 2.88 8.87 -12.81
N GLU A 131 3.06 10.20 -12.80
CA GLU A 131 3.26 10.98 -11.58
C GLU A 131 2.28 12.15 -11.62
N THR A 132 1.42 12.24 -10.61
CA THR A 132 0.43 13.31 -10.51
C THR A 132 0.76 14.17 -9.29
N PRO A 133 1.06 15.46 -9.48
CA PRO A 133 1.30 16.35 -8.34
C PRO A 133 0.06 16.47 -7.46
N LEU A 134 0.27 16.46 -6.15
CA LEU A 134 -0.76 16.65 -5.15
C LEU A 134 -0.38 17.83 -4.26
N PRO A 135 -1.33 18.36 -3.46
CA PRO A 135 -1.02 19.45 -2.53
C PRO A 135 0.08 19.09 -1.53
N HIS A 136 0.73 20.12 -0.98
CA HIS A 136 1.74 20.01 0.08
C HIS A 136 3.02 19.28 -0.33
N GLY A 137 3.39 19.32 -1.61
CA GLY A 137 4.62 18.70 -2.09
C GLY A 137 4.53 17.18 -2.23
N LEU A 138 3.34 16.62 -2.10
CA LEU A 138 3.10 15.20 -2.29
C LEU A 138 2.89 14.92 -3.79
N ALA A 139 3.17 13.69 -4.21
CA ALA A 139 2.83 13.21 -5.55
C ALA A 139 2.18 11.84 -5.44
N LEU A 140 1.25 11.57 -6.35
CA LEU A 140 0.67 10.24 -6.51
C LEU A 140 1.40 9.57 -7.66
N TYR A 141 2.03 8.43 -7.37
CA TYR A 141 2.74 7.63 -8.36
C TYR A 141 1.89 6.43 -8.76
N ARG A 142 1.80 6.21 -10.06
CA ARG A 142 1.30 4.95 -10.58
C ARG A 142 2.49 4.11 -10.97
N LEU A 143 2.62 2.96 -10.36
CA LEU A 143 3.69 2.01 -10.66
C LEU A 143 3.09 0.78 -11.31
N GLU A 144 3.77 0.22 -12.29
CA GLU A 144 3.31 -0.95 -13.02
C GLU A 144 4.40 -2.01 -13.06
N LYS A 145 3.97 -3.26 -13.00
CA LYS A 145 4.84 -4.42 -13.13
C LYS A 145 4.14 -5.42 -14.03
N SER A 146 4.80 -5.83 -15.11
CA SER A 146 4.18 -6.65 -16.16
C SER A 146 4.66 -8.11 -16.21
N SER A 147 5.53 -8.51 -15.30
CA SER A 147 6.05 -9.88 -15.24
C SER A 147 6.11 -10.32 -13.79
N ILE A 148 4.97 -10.73 -13.30
CA ILE A 148 4.85 -11.22 -11.92
C ILE A 148 5.12 -12.72 -11.88
#